data_c710438a9beca9f0d2da69ae47efdd07
#
_entry.id   c710438a9beca9f0d2da69ae47efdd07
#
_cell.length_a   1.000
_cell.length_b   1.000
_cell.length_c   1.000
_cell.angle_alpha   90.00
_cell.angle_beta   90.00
_cell.angle_gamma   90.00
#
_symmetry.space_group_name_H-M   'P 1'
#
loop_
_entity.id
_entity.type
_entity.pdbx_description
1 polymer ?
#
loop_
_entity_poly.entity_id
_entity_poly.type
_entity_poly.pdbx_seq_one_letter_code
_entity_poly.pdbx_strand_id
1 'polypeptide(L)'
;MNNTNRHLLTGNEAIARGAYEAGVTVCSAYPGTPSTEIFENLAQYKDSLYAEWAPNEKVATEVAYGACIANARSLTAMKHVGLNVAADLVFTAAYNGVGAGFVIVTADDPDMHSSQNEQDNRRYAQFAKIPLIEPSDSQECKDFMKEAYEISERFDIPVLFRTTTRVSHSKSLVSFDERKEISPARYVRNIPKNVCTPGFAHIHRPELEEKLKKLEAYANTSPLNSMELNGGKIGVLSASIAYQYAKEVFPADTSFLKLGFTWPLPLDLIRTFASNVETLYVVEELEPFMEEQLKAAGIACVGKQFIPPMYELNPEIVRRSIFSQEPEVAKLDVDMVSRPPALCPGCPHRGFFYVMSKRKDFVITGDIGCYTLGYAAPLSAMDTCACMGGGFSLGMGMAKAFEQQGVTDKKVFGVVGDSTFFHSGLTGAVEILYNKGNMIPCILDNSITGMTGHQDNPGTGFTLEGEIANKIAIEDVLKSFGYGNVIIVDPQDLKAMQRAVDDALASEVPAAIIARRPCLLIKRIKHDIGKCTVDRDKCRSCKMCLKVACPAIHMKDGKAEVDQTLCTGCQVCAQACPFDAISRMDERKGE
;
A
#
# COMPACT_ATOMS: atom_id res chain seq x y z
N MET A 1 31.18 18.94 -18.82
CA MET A 1 30.70 18.47 -17.52
C MET A 1 30.72 16.95 -17.56
N ASN A 2 31.51 16.31 -16.71
CA ASN A 2 31.72 14.86 -16.74
C ASN A 2 30.39 14.13 -16.42
N ASN A 3 29.97 13.28 -17.35
CA ASN A 3 28.72 12.53 -17.35
C ASN A 3 28.70 11.32 -16.36
N THR A 4 29.55 11.32 -15.35
CA THR A 4 29.85 10.16 -14.50
C THR A 4 29.03 10.05 -13.21
N ASN A 5 28.09 10.98 -12.94
CA ASN A 5 27.28 10.99 -11.71
C ASN A 5 25.76 10.87 -11.96
N ARG A 6 25.37 10.22 -13.06
CA ARG A 6 23.95 9.98 -13.37
C ARG A 6 23.62 8.50 -13.22
N HIS A 7 22.55 8.23 -12.49
CA HIS A 7 22.07 6.89 -12.16
C HIS A 7 20.63 6.72 -12.67
N LEU A 8 20.32 5.55 -13.20
CA LEU A 8 18.94 5.23 -13.62
C LEU A 8 18.16 4.73 -12.39
N LEU A 9 17.28 5.56 -11.85
CA LEU A 9 16.51 5.28 -10.64
C LEU A 9 15.02 5.34 -10.90
N THR A 10 14.26 4.54 -10.15
CA THR A 10 12.80 4.74 -9.98
C THR A 10 12.54 5.98 -9.11
N GLY A 11 11.29 6.46 -9.11
CA GLY A 11 10.89 7.54 -8.19
C GLY A 11 11.11 7.16 -6.72
N ASN A 12 10.79 5.92 -6.33
CA ASN A 12 11.01 5.43 -4.97
C ASN A 12 12.49 5.40 -4.57
N GLU A 13 13.38 4.90 -5.44
CA GLU A 13 14.84 4.94 -5.24
C GLU A 13 15.33 6.38 -5.12
N ALA A 14 14.80 7.28 -5.93
CA ALA A 14 15.16 8.69 -5.94
C ALA A 14 14.68 9.44 -4.69
N ILE A 15 13.48 9.14 -4.17
CA ILE A 15 12.98 9.66 -2.88
C ILE A 15 13.91 9.24 -1.74
N ALA A 16 14.29 7.96 -1.68
CA ALA A 16 15.22 7.46 -0.67
C ALA A 16 16.58 8.19 -0.76
N ARG A 17 17.08 8.39 -1.97
CA ARG A 17 18.31 9.14 -2.21
C ARG A 17 18.18 10.62 -1.80
N GLY A 18 17.08 11.27 -2.13
CA GLY A 18 16.78 12.66 -1.74
C GLY A 18 16.70 12.85 -0.24
N ALA A 19 16.06 11.92 0.47
CA ALA A 19 15.99 11.93 1.94
C ALA A 19 17.37 11.76 2.57
N TYR A 20 18.19 10.85 2.03
CA TYR A 20 19.59 10.71 2.45
C TYR A 20 20.36 12.03 2.24
N GLU A 21 20.32 12.60 1.04
CA GLU A 21 21.00 13.87 0.72
C GLU A 21 20.51 15.05 1.57
N ALA A 22 19.22 15.06 1.93
CA ALA A 22 18.62 16.06 2.81
C ALA A 22 19.07 15.94 4.29
N GLY A 23 19.87 14.94 4.65
CA GLY A 23 20.33 14.75 6.03
C GLY A 23 19.30 14.17 6.97
N VAL A 24 18.35 13.38 6.45
CA VAL A 24 17.37 12.65 7.27
C VAL A 24 18.07 11.63 8.17
N THR A 25 17.61 11.49 9.42
CA THR A 25 18.22 10.59 10.40
C THR A 25 17.29 9.52 10.95
N VAL A 26 15.96 9.74 10.92
CA VAL A 26 14.99 8.74 11.41
C VAL A 26 13.86 8.56 10.41
N CYS A 27 13.63 7.32 10.03
CA CYS A 27 12.59 6.93 9.09
C CYS A 27 11.76 5.77 9.65
N SER A 28 10.43 5.85 9.55
CA SER A 28 9.54 4.77 9.96
C SER A 28 8.36 4.65 9.02
N ALA A 29 8.03 3.43 8.54
CA ALA A 29 6.93 3.18 7.61
C ALA A 29 6.26 1.83 7.87
N TYR A 30 5.09 1.64 7.25
CA TYR A 30 4.48 0.33 7.04
C TYR A 30 4.48 0.01 5.54
N PRO A 31 4.78 -1.24 5.14
CA PRO A 31 4.87 -1.61 3.73
C PRO A 31 3.54 -1.44 2.99
N GLY A 32 3.54 -0.70 1.88
CA GLY A 32 2.35 -0.45 1.07
C GLY A 32 2.70 -0.05 -0.36
N THR A 33 2.45 -0.93 -1.35
CA THR A 33 2.67 -0.63 -2.77
C THR A 33 1.75 0.51 -3.22
N PRO A 34 2.26 1.60 -3.86
CA PRO A 34 3.54 1.69 -4.56
C PRO A 34 4.71 2.36 -3.79
N SER A 35 4.67 2.56 -2.47
CA SER A 35 5.71 3.27 -1.71
C SER A 35 6.75 2.38 -1.00
N THR A 36 6.57 1.06 -1.00
CA THR A 36 7.38 0.12 -0.21
C THR A 36 8.87 0.24 -0.47
N GLU A 37 9.28 0.35 -1.73
CA GLU A 37 10.69 0.36 -2.15
C GLU A 37 11.47 1.58 -1.64
N ILE A 38 10.79 2.66 -1.21
CA ILE A 38 11.44 3.80 -0.57
C ILE A 38 12.25 3.33 0.64
N PHE A 39 11.62 2.54 1.52
CA PHE A 39 12.26 2.07 2.75
C PHE A 39 13.26 0.94 2.52
N GLU A 40 13.01 0.06 1.55
CA GLU A 40 13.99 -0.95 1.13
C GLU A 40 15.29 -0.29 0.63
N ASN A 41 15.18 0.87 -0.02
CA ASN A 41 16.33 1.65 -0.45
C ASN A 41 16.95 2.49 0.68
N LEU A 42 16.17 3.01 1.63
CA LEU A 42 16.71 3.69 2.81
C LEU A 42 17.58 2.77 3.68
N ALA A 43 17.26 1.49 3.77
CA ALA A 43 18.05 0.50 4.49
C ALA A 43 19.54 0.41 4.01
N GLN A 44 19.84 0.85 2.78
CA GLN A 44 21.21 0.91 2.26
C GLN A 44 22.07 1.98 2.96
N TYR A 45 21.44 2.97 3.60
CA TYR A 45 22.10 4.11 4.27
C TYR A 45 22.15 3.96 5.79
N LYS A 46 22.08 2.74 6.32
CA LYS A 46 22.02 2.42 7.76
C LYS A 46 23.14 3.03 8.61
N ASP A 47 24.31 3.31 8.02
CA ASP A 47 25.42 3.96 8.73
C ASP A 47 25.19 5.47 8.96
N SER A 48 24.17 6.05 8.31
CA SER A 48 23.86 7.49 8.33
C SER A 48 22.47 7.82 8.84
N LEU A 49 21.54 6.87 8.83
CA LEU A 49 20.16 7.06 9.28
C LEU A 49 19.60 5.74 9.84
N TYR A 50 18.60 5.88 10.70
CA TYR A 50 17.80 4.76 11.19
C TYR A 50 16.54 4.62 10.36
N ALA A 51 16.23 3.42 9.89
CA ALA A 51 15.00 3.10 9.18
C ALA A 51 14.36 1.83 9.73
N GLU A 52 13.02 1.82 9.85
CA GLU A 52 12.30 0.67 10.39
C GLU A 52 10.98 0.38 9.67
N TRP A 53 10.52 -0.88 9.78
CA TRP A 53 9.13 -1.24 9.55
C TRP A 53 8.35 -1.20 10.85
N ALA A 54 7.40 -0.27 10.95
CA ALA A 54 6.45 -0.21 12.05
C ALA A 54 5.28 -1.20 11.84
N PRO A 55 4.52 -1.56 12.88
CA PRO A 55 3.38 -2.47 12.74
C PRO A 55 2.21 -1.90 11.94
N ASN A 56 2.05 -0.56 11.87
CA ASN A 56 1.07 0.13 11.01
C ASN A 56 1.48 1.58 10.75
N GLU A 57 0.75 2.26 9.85
CA GLU A 57 1.06 3.62 9.41
C GLU A 57 0.88 4.67 10.52
N LYS A 58 -0.07 4.45 11.45
CA LYS A 58 -0.24 5.33 12.62
C LYS A 58 1.02 5.33 13.48
N VAL A 59 1.50 4.14 13.87
CA VAL A 59 2.72 4.00 14.67
C VAL A 59 3.94 4.51 13.92
N ALA A 60 4.05 4.22 12.63
CA ALA A 60 5.12 4.73 11.78
C ALA A 60 5.20 6.27 11.81
N THR A 61 4.06 6.92 11.63
CA THR A 61 3.96 8.38 11.62
C THR A 61 4.27 8.95 13.00
N GLU A 62 3.82 8.29 14.08
CA GLU A 62 4.12 8.67 15.47
C GLU A 62 5.61 8.59 15.78
N VAL A 63 6.29 7.52 15.36
CA VAL A 63 7.75 7.37 15.55
C VAL A 63 8.51 8.46 14.80
N ALA A 64 8.19 8.68 13.51
CA ALA A 64 8.83 9.72 12.71
C ALA A 64 8.56 11.13 13.28
N TYR A 65 7.33 11.42 13.72
CA TYR A 65 6.99 12.70 14.34
C TYR A 65 7.66 12.88 15.72
N GLY A 66 7.77 11.81 16.51
CA GLY A 66 8.54 11.82 17.76
C GLY A 66 10.01 12.21 17.55
N ALA A 67 10.64 11.67 16.51
CA ALA A 67 11.99 12.06 16.10
C ALA A 67 12.05 13.54 15.65
N CYS A 68 11.07 13.99 14.89
CA CYS A 68 10.92 15.40 14.49
C CYS A 68 10.87 16.33 15.72
N ILE A 69 10.03 16.02 16.72
CA ILE A 69 9.94 16.78 17.98
C ILE A 69 11.28 16.81 18.72
N ALA A 70 12.07 15.73 18.61
CA ALA A 70 13.42 15.64 19.19
C ALA A 70 14.50 16.36 18.34
N ASN A 71 14.10 17.17 17.36
CA ASN A 71 14.96 17.94 16.46
C ASN A 71 15.79 17.07 15.46
N ALA A 72 15.23 15.95 15.02
CA ALA A 72 15.80 15.12 13.97
C ALA A 72 14.95 15.22 12.70
N ARG A 73 15.56 15.49 11.52
CA ARG A 73 14.82 15.38 10.25
C ARG A 73 14.31 13.95 10.08
N SER A 74 13.03 13.81 9.82
CA SER A 74 12.37 12.50 9.80
C SER A 74 11.46 12.30 8.59
N LEU A 75 11.25 11.03 8.22
CA LEU A 75 10.45 10.59 7.10
C LEU A 75 9.48 9.50 7.52
N THR A 76 8.24 9.60 7.05
CA THR A 76 7.33 8.45 6.98
C THR A 76 6.83 8.27 5.55
N ALA A 77 6.56 7.02 5.14
CA ALA A 77 6.03 6.74 3.81
C ALA A 77 4.91 5.71 3.88
N MET A 78 3.91 5.89 3.04
CA MET A 78 2.74 5.03 3.00
C MET A 78 2.00 5.10 1.68
N LYS A 79 1.21 4.08 1.42
CA LYS A 79 0.19 4.08 0.38
C LYS A 79 -0.95 5.06 0.73
N HIS A 80 -1.75 5.47 -0.27
CA HIS A 80 -2.88 6.40 -0.05
C HIS A 80 -3.84 5.96 1.07
N VAL A 81 -4.20 4.68 1.15
CA VAL A 81 -5.08 4.17 2.22
C VAL A 81 -4.39 4.15 3.58
N GLY A 82 -3.06 4.09 3.63
CA GLY A 82 -2.28 4.22 4.87
C GLY A 82 -2.40 5.61 5.48
N LEU A 83 -2.56 6.64 4.66
CA LEU A 83 -2.79 8.01 5.16
C LEU A 83 -4.11 8.11 5.95
N ASN A 84 -5.12 7.30 5.60
CA ASN A 84 -6.34 7.21 6.40
C ASN A 84 -6.07 6.68 7.82
N VAL A 85 -5.14 5.73 7.95
CA VAL A 85 -4.74 5.16 9.26
C VAL A 85 -3.92 6.15 10.09
N ALA A 86 -3.08 6.95 9.44
CA ALA A 86 -2.21 7.95 10.05
C ALA A 86 -2.88 9.33 10.27
N ALA A 87 -4.09 9.54 9.76
CA ALA A 87 -4.72 10.84 9.63
C ALA A 87 -4.81 11.62 10.94
N ASP A 88 -5.15 10.99 12.06
CA ASP A 88 -5.29 11.65 13.37
C ASP A 88 -4.02 12.43 13.75
N LEU A 89 -2.85 11.77 13.62
CA LEU A 89 -1.58 12.43 13.91
C LEU A 89 -1.23 13.51 12.87
N VAL A 90 -1.52 13.28 11.58
CA VAL A 90 -1.22 14.26 10.52
C VAL A 90 -1.94 15.59 10.80
N PHE A 91 -3.22 15.55 11.17
CA PHE A 91 -3.97 16.74 11.54
C PHE A 91 -3.42 17.43 12.79
N THR A 92 -3.06 16.65 13.81
CA THR A 92 -2.51 17.21 15.05
C THR A 92 -1.12 17.81 14.84
N ALA A 93 -0.28 17.17 14.02
CA ALA A 93 1.06 17.67 13.67
C ALA A 93 1.00 19.00 12.91
N ALA A 94 -0.03 19.23 12.09
CA ALA A 94 -0.26 20.51 11.40
C ALA A 94 -0.47 21.66 12.40
N TYR A 95 -1.15 21.43 13.53
CA TYR A 95 -1.34 22.41 14.59
C TYR A 95 -0.06 22.66 15.39
N ASN A 96 0.60 21.58 15.82
CA ASN A 96 1.77 21.66 16.71
C ASN A 96 3.04 22.14 15.98
N GLY A 97 3.10 21.97 14.64
CA GLY A 97 4.30 22.24 13.87
C GLY A 97 5.38 21.18 14.05
N VAL A 98 6.63 21.56 13.78
CA VAL A 98 7.77 20.64 13.72
C VAL A 98 8.92 21.10 14.64
N GLY A 99 9.76 20.18 15.07
CA GLY A 99 11.03 20.51 15.75
C GLY A 99 12.18 20.60 14.75
N ALA A 100 12.26 19.62 13.85
CA ALA A 100 13.05 19.61 12.62
C ALA A 100 12.14 19.22 11.45
N GLY A 101 12.65 19.19 10.23
CA GLY A 101 11.85 18.88 9.05
C GLY A 101 11.17 17.52 9.13
N PHE A 102 9.87 17.49 8.84
CA PHE A 102 9.03 16.28 8.81
C PHE A 102 8.30 16.16 7.48
N VAL A 103 8.61 15.09 6.74
CA VAL A 103 8.00 14.81 5.44
C VAL A 103 7.22 13.51 5.50
N ILE A 104 6.00 13.57 4.99
CA ILE A 104 5.06 12.45 4.88
C ILE A 104 4.92 12.12 3.40
N VAL A 105 5.47 10.99 2.96
CA VAL A 105 5.30 10.53 1.58
C VAL A 105 4.01 9.71 1.50
N THR A 106 3.14 10.09 0.58
CA THR A 106 1.94 9.32 0.22
C THR A 106 1.99 8.93 -1.25
N ALA A 107 1.78 7.66 -1.55
CA ALA A 107 1.77 7.17 -2.91
C ALA A 107 0.35 6.72 -3.29
N ASP A 108 -0.27 7.47 -4.21
CA ASP A 108 -1.58 7.17 -4.74
C ASP A 108 -1.49 6.10 -5.85
N ASP A 109 -2.56 5.36 -6.03
CA ASP A 109 -2.64 4.28 -7.01
C ASP A 109 -3.86 4.48 -7.95
N PRO A 110 -3.78 5.49 -8.85
CA PRO A 110 -4.80 5.67 -9.88
C PRO A 110 -4.98 4.39 -10.69
N ASP A 111 -6.23 4.05 -11.06
CA ASP A 111 -6.63 2.80 -11.68
C ASP A 111 -6.50 1.54 -10.80
N MET A 112 -6.21 1.72 -9.52
CA MET A 112 -6.26 0.64 -8.52
C MET A 112 -5.44 -0.62 -8.90
N HIS A 113 -4.23 -0.45 -9.45
CA HIS A 113 -3.38 -1.57 -9.86
C HIS A 113 -3.11 -2.57 -8.73
N SER A 114 -3.05 -2.09 -7.48
CA SER A 114 -2.83 -2.90 -6.28
C SER A 114 -3.66 -2.44 -5.07
N SER A 115 -4.79 -1.76 -5.30
CA SER A 115 -5.56 -1.10 -4.25
C SER A 115 -7.03 -1.52 -4.24
N GLN A 116 -7.66 -1.45 -3.07
CA GLN A 116 -9.09 -1.74 -2.88
C GLN A 116 -10.01 -0.56 -3.22
N ASN A 117 -9.45 0.63 -3.38
CA ASN A 117 -10.18 1.83 -3.81
C ASN A 117 -9.22 2.80 -4.51
N GLU A 118 -9.78 3.79 -5.17
CA GLU A 118 -9.08 4.95 -5.71
C GLU A 118 -9.30 6.14 -4.77
N GLN A 119 -8.24 6.90 -4.49
CA GLN A 119 -8.27 7.99 -3.55
C GLN A 119 -7.28 9.08 -3.97
N ASP A 120 -7.73 10.33 -3.96
CA ASP A 120 -6.90 11.49 -4.27
C ASP A 120 -6.39 12.16 -2.99
N ASN A 121 -5.17 11.82 -2.59
CA ASN A 121 -4.61 12.33 -1.34
C ASN A 121 -4.22 13.82 -1.37
N ARG A 122 -4.34 14.52 -2.50
CA ARG A 122 -4.24 15.98 -2.55
C ARG A 122 -5.30 16.63 -1.65
N ARG A 123 -6.47 16.01 -1.52
CA ARG A 123 -7.53 16.48 -0.62
C ARG A 123 -7.12 16.42 0.86
N TYR A 124 -6.27 15.45 1.25
CA TYR A 124 -5.72 15.43 2.61
C TYR A 124 -4.85 16.64 2.92
N ALA A 125 -3.98 17.05 2.00
CA ALA A 125 -3.17 18.25 2.19
C ALA A 125 -4.04 19.49 2.41
N GLN A 126 -5.08 19.66 1.59
CA GLN A 126 -6.04 20.74 1.71
C GLN A 126 -6.81 20.70 3.03
N PHE A 127 -7.31 19.53 3.41
CA PHE A 127 -8.10 19.33 4.63
C PHE A 127 -7.26 19.50 5.90
N ALA A 128 -6.05 18.93 5.93
CA ALA A 128 -5.11 19.07 7.04
C ALA A 128 -4.39 20.43 7.06
N LYS A 129 -4.50 21.25 5.99
CA LYS A 129 -3.85 22.56 5.84
C LYS A 129 -2.31 22.49 5.87
N ILE A 130 -1.75 21.44 5.28
CA ILE A 130 -0.30 21.24 5.14
C ILE A 130 0.11 21.37 3.67
N PRO A 131 1.33 21.88 3.37
CA PRO A 131 1.79 22.03 1.99
C PRO A 131 1.91 20.70 1.28
N LEU A 132 1.64 20.71 -0.04
CA LEU A 132 1.72 19.56 -0.92
C LEU A 132 2.77 19.77 -2.00
N ILE A 133 3.63 18.75 -2.16
CA ILE A 133 4.65 18.70 -3.20
C ILE A 133 4.42 17.45 -4.07
N GLU A 134 4.46 17.63 -5.40
CA GLU A 134 4.21 16.57 -6.38
C GLU A 134 5.31 16.57 -7.47
N PRO A 135 6.28 15.64 -7.40
CA PRO A 135 7.28 15.48 -8.45
C PRO A 135 6.69 14.85 -9.71
N SER A 136 7.29 15.13 -10.88
CA SER A 136 6.88 14.59 -12.18
C SER A 136 7.79 13.48 -12.73
N ASP A 137 8.97 13.30 -12.15
CA ASP A 137 9.96 12.28 -12.52
C ASP A 137 10.92 11.96 -11.36
N SER A 138 11.86 11.02 -11.59
CA SER A 138 12.78 10.57 -10.54
C SER A 138 13.80 11.67 -10.14
N GLN A 139 14.21 12.56 -11.05
CA GLN A 139 15.09 13.66 -10.67
C GLN A 139 14.39 14.61 -9.70
N GLU A 140 13.14 14.96 -9.99
CA GLU A 140 12.35 15.81 -9.10
C GLU A 140 12.01 15.08 -7.79
N CYS A 141 11.78 13.76 -7.81
CA CYS A 141 11.62 12.97 -6.58
C CYS A 141 12.79 13.19 -5.61
N LYS A 142 14.02 13.23 -6.11
CA LYS A 142 15.21 13.49 -5.31
C LYS A 142 15.35 14.97 -4.90
N ASP A 143 15.23 15.88 -5.85
CA ASP A 143 15.50 17.30 -5.60
C ASP A 143 14.41 17.96 -4.76
N PHE A 144 13.14 17.66 -5.04
CA PHE A 144 12.00 18.19 -4.28
C PHE A 144 11.96 17.66 -2.85
N MET A 145 12.49 16.46 -2.60
CA MET A 145 12.63 15.94 -1.24
C MET A 145 13.51 16.86 -0.38
N LYS A 146 14.63 17.37 -0.92
CA LYS A 146 15.47 18.32 -0.19
C LYS A 146 14.73 19.62 0.13
N GLU A 147 14.02 20.16 -0.84
CA GLU A 147 13.22 21.39 -0.66
C GLU A 147 12.06 21.18 0.31
N ALA A 148 11.45 19.98 0.35
CA ALA A 148 10.40 19.64 1.29
C ALA A 148 10.84 19.81 2.76
N TYR A 149 12.08 19.43 3.10
CA TYR A 149 12.63 19.64 4.44
C TYR A 149 12.87 21.13 4.74
N GLU A 150 13.38 21.90 3.78
CA GLU A 150 13.58 23.33 3.94
C GLU A 150 12.22 24.07 4.14
N ILE A 151 11.19 23.68 3.40
CA ILE A 151 9.83 24.19 3.55
C ILE A 151 9.27 23.83 4.92
N SER A 152 9.40 22.57 5.33
CA SER A 152 8.92 22.10 6.63
C SER A 152 9.51 22.92 7.78
N GLU A 153 10.82 23.11 7.79
CA GLU A 153 11.53 23.85 8.84
C GLU A 153 11.22 25.35 8.80
N ARG A 154 11.21 25.93 7.59
CA ARG A 154 10.96 27.37 7.39
C ARG A 154 9.58 27.81 7.83
N PHE A 155 8.56 26.98 7.58
CA PHE A 155 7.18 27.32 7.88
C PHE A 155 6.65 26.61 9.14
N ASP A 156 7.49 25.85 9.82
CA ASP A 156 7.12 25.12 11.05
C ASP A 156 5.86 24.26 10.84
N ILE A 157 5.90 23.37 9.81
CA ILE A 157 4.74 22.57 9.40
C ILE A 157 5.20 21.27 8.74
N PRO A 158 4.50 20.11 8.93
CA PRO A 158 4.78 18.92 8.14
C PRO A 158 4.47 19.15 6.66
N VAL A 159 5.19 18.46 5.78
CA VAL A 159 4.98 18.52 4.32
C VAL A 159 4.43 17.17 3.83
N LEU A 160 3.37 17.21 3.04
CA LEU A 160 2.89 16.05 2.29
C LEU A 160 3.62 15.99 0.93
N PHE A 161 4.30 14.88 0.67
CA PHE A 161 5.00 14.62 -0.57
C PHE A 161 4.26 13.50 -1.30
N ARG A 162 3.59 13.84 -2.41
CA ARG A 162 2.71 12.91 -3.11
C ARG A 162 3.33 12.40 -4.40
N THR A 163 3.29 11.09 -4.56
CA THR A 163 3.58 10.42 -5.83
C THR A 163 2.37 9.62 -6.29
N THR A 164 2.43 9.13 -7.53
CA THR A 164 1.50 8.13 -8.06
C THR A 164 2.28 6.89 -8.47
N THR A 165 1.60 5.78 -8.73
CA THR A 165 2.21 4.51 -9.14
C THR A 165 3.21 4.71 -10.28
N ARG A 166 2.88 5.55 -11.27
CA ARG A 166 3.77 5.80 -12.42
C ARG A 166 5.03 6.56 -12.03
N VAL A 167 4.92 7.60 -11.23
CA VAL A 167 6.11 8.33 -10.72
C VAL A 167 6.95 7.41 -9.84
N SER A 168 6.33 6.64 -8.95
CA SER A 168 7.03 5.74 -8.01
C SER A 168 7.88 4.68 -8.72
N HIS A 169 7.39 4.12 -9.84
CA HIS A 169 8.00 2.96 -10.50
C HIS A 169 8.67 3.26 -11.85
N SER A 170 8.40 4.42 -12.48
CA SER A 170 9.10 4.81 -13.71
C SER A 170 10.54 5.19 -13.43
N LYS A 171 11.43 4.89 -14.37
CA LYS A 171 12.86 5.18 -14.25
C LYS A 171 13.28 6.36 -15.10
N SER A 172 14.04 7.27 -14.51
CA SER A 172 14.73 8.34 -15.23
C SER A 172 16.16 8.52 -14.71
N LEU A 173 16.96 9.33 -15.42
CA LEU A 173 18.34 9.62 -15.03
C LEU A 173 18.34 10.64 -13.88
N VAL A 174 19.00 10.29 -12.79
CA VAL A 174 19.13 11.09 -11.58
C VAL A 174 20.58 11.42 -11.30
N SER A 175 20.88 12.70 -11.10
CA SER A 175 22.18 13.16 -10.62
C SER A 175 22.23 13.15 -9.10
N PHE A 176 23.36 12.70 -8.52
CA PHE A 176 23.56 12.65 -7.08
C PHE A 176 24.29 13.90 -6.58
N ASP A 177 23.91 14.33 -5.38
CA ASP A 177 24.60 15.34 -4.60
C ASP A 177 25.15 14.73 -3.31
N GLU A 178 25.97 15.49 -2.60
CA GLU A 178 26.48 15.10 -1.29
C GLU A 178 25.38 15.21 -0.22
N ARG A 179 25.49 14.38 0.82
CA ARG A 179 24.63 14.45 1.98
C ARG A 179 24.84 15.75 2.73
N LYS A 180 23.77 16.45 3.05
CA LYS A 180 23.78 17.61 3.93
C LYS A 180 24.01 17.15 5.37
N GLU A 181 25.11 17.60 5.96
CA GLU A 181 25.36 17.36 7.38
C GLU A 181 24.49 18.29 8.22
N ILE A 182 23.61 17.72 9.02
CA ILE A 182 22.76 18.45 9.94
C ILE A 182 23.36 18.34 11.35
N SER A 183 23.76 19.47 11.92
CA SER A 183 24.25 19.49 13.30
C SER A 183 23.13 19.10 14.27
N PRO A 184 23.34 18.13 15.17
CA PRO A 184 22.36 17.75 16.16
C PRO A 184 21.94 18.93 17.01
N ALA A 185 20.65 19.26 17.02
CA ALA A 185 20.08 20.28 17.89
C ALA A 185 19.62 19.67 19.22
N ARG A 186 20.00 20.29 20.34
CA ARG A 186 19.56 19.81 21.65
C ARG A 186 18.05 19.97 21.80
N TYR A 187 17.38 18.93 22.28
CA TYR A 187 15.96 19.01 22.62
C TYR A 187 15.72 20.04 23.73
N VAL A 188 14.77 20.93 23.48
CA VAL A 188 14.29 21.92 24.44
C VAL A 188 12.81 21.69 24.70
N ARG A 189 12.45 21.46 25.94
CA ARG A 189 11.05 21.22 26.33
C ARG A 189 10.18 22.43 26.01
N ASN A 190 9.13 22.22 25.21
CA ASN A 190 8.16 23.25 24.84
C ASN A 190 6.74 22.68 25.00
N ILE A 191 6.17 22.80 26.20
CA ILE A 191 4.83 22.28 26.50
C ILE A 191 3.75 22.97 25.67
N PRO A 192 3.70 24.31 25.57
CA PRO A 192 2.67 24.98 24.78
C PRO A 192 2.63 24.53 23.31
N LYS A 193 3.79 24.26 22.71
CA LYS A 193 3.91 23.82 21.33
C LYS A 193 3.51 22.34 21.14
N ASN A 194 4.00 21.46 22.01
CA ASN A 194 3.97 20.01 21.76
C ASN A 194 2.81 19.27 22.42
N VAL A 195 2.00 19.96 23.26
CA VAL A 195 0.85 19.36 23.95
C VAL A 195 -0.44 19.89 23.38
N CYS A 196 -1.13 19.10 22.58
CA CYS A 196 -2.38 19.48 21.92
C CYS A 196 -3.58 19.31 22.86
N THR A 197 -3.77 20.30 23.76
CA THR A 197 -5.00 20.42 24.57
C THR A 197 -5.94 21.47 23.93
N PRO A 198 -7.25 21.50 24.27
CA PRO A 198 -8.16 22.52 23.73
C PRO A 198 -7.63 23.96 23.88
N GLY A 199 -7.00 24.28 25.01
CA GLY A 199 -6.42 25.60 25.25
C GLY A 199 -5.29 25.97 24.30
N PHE A 200 -4.35 25.03 24.07
CA PHE A 200 -3.25 25.24 23.13
C PHE A 200 -3.73 25.17 21.68
N ALA A 201 -4.66 24.29 21.36
CA ALA A 201 -5.23 24.20 20.03
C ALA A 201 -5.92 25.50 19.59
N HIS A 202 -6.56 26.22 20.53
CA HIS A 202 -7.11 27.57 20.29
C HIS A 202 -6.05 28.60 19.90
N ILE A 203 -4.83 28.46 20.43
CA ILE A 203 -3.70 29.33 20.08
C ILE A 203 -3.13 28.94 18.72
N HIS A 204 -2.92 27.65 18.49
CA HIS A 204 -2.31 27.13 17.26
C HIS A 204 -3.23 27.27 16.02
N ARG A 205 -4.54 27.31 16.21
CA ARG A 205 -5.47 27.40 15.08
C ARG A 205 -5.32 28.68 14.23
N PRO A 206 -5.27 29.88 14.82
CA PRO A 206 -4.94 31.10 14.07
C PRO A 206 -3.53 31.06 13.45
N GLU A 207 -2.54 30.53 14.18
CA GLU A 207 -1.17 30.40 13.69
C GLU A 207 -1.09 29.53 12.44
N LEU A 208 -1.86 28.44 12.39
CA LEU A 208 -1.96 27.57 11.20
C LEU A 208 -2.52 28.33 9.99
N GLU A 209 -3.53 29.19 10.16
CA GLU A 209 -4.05 30.02 9.06
C GLU A 209 -3.00 31.04 8.57
N GLU A 210 -2.21 31.62 9.47
CA GLU A 210 -1.13 32.52 9.09
C GLU A 210 0.02 31.76 8.37
N LYS A 211 0.33 30.54 8.80
CA LYS A 211 1.28 29.66 8.07
C LYS A 211 0.78 29.40 6.65
N LEU A 212 -0.52 29.09 6.49
CA LEU A 212 -1.11 28.82 5.18
C LEU A 212 -1.01 30.02 4.23
N LYS A 213 -1.28 31.26 4.71
CA LYS A 213 -1.11 32.48 3.91
C LYS A 213 0.36 32.68 3.48
N LYS A 214 1.31 32.42 4.39
CA LYS A 214 2.74 32.51 4.06
C LYS A 214 3.16 31.47 3.03
N LEU A 215 2.59 30.25 3.11
CA LEU A 215 2.82 29.19 2.13
C LEU A 215 2.22 29.54 0.76
N GLU A 216 1.03 30.15 0.72
CA GLU A 216 0.43 30.65 -0.53
C GLU A 216 1.30 31.72 -1.20
N ALA A 217 1.80 32.67 -0.42
CA ALA A 217 2.74 33.68 -0.92
C ALA A 217 4.05 33.05 -1.42
N TYR A 218 4.59 32.04 -0.69
CA TYR A 218 5.78 31.31 -1.10
C TYR A 218 5.53 30.50 -2.39
N ALA A 219 4.38 29.86 -2.54
CA ALA A 219 4.04 29.05 -3.69
C ALA A 219 4.18 29.82 -5.01
N ASN A 220 3.85 31.13 -5.02
CA ASN A 220 3.99 32.00 -6.20
C ASN A 220 5.44 32.18 -6.67
N THR A 221 6.43 31.94 -5.82
CA THR A 221 7.87 32.11 -6.10
C THR A 221 8.68 30.83 -5.87
N SER A 222 8.00 29.72 -5.60
CA SER A 222 8.65 28.44 -5.31
C SER A 222 9.49 27.95 -6.49
N PRO A 223 10.73 27.54 -6.25
CA PRO A 223 11.59 26.96 -7.29
C PRO A 223 11.09 25.60 -7.80
N LEU A 224 10.13 24.99 -7.13
CA LEU A 224 9.49 23.74 -7.54
C LEU A 224 8.55 23.92 -8.74
N ASN A 225 8.10 25.17 -8.99
CA ASN A 225 7.23 25.50 -10.11
C ASN A 225 8.06 26.01 -11.29
N SER A 226 7.69 25.62 -12.50
CA SER A 226 8.37 26.08 -13.71
C SER A 226 7.38 26.56 -14.76
N MET A 227 7.70 27.70 -15.40
CA MET A 227 6.89 28.30 -16.46
C MET A 227 7.69 28.33 -17.76
N GLU A 228 7.11 27.78 -18.83
CA GLU A 228 7.64 27.83 -20.18
C GLU A 228 6.64 28.58 -21.07
N LEU A 229 7.04 29.72 -21.66
CA LEU A 229 6.22 30.48 -22.60
C LEU A 229 6.77 30.26 -24.01
N ASN A 230 6.03 29.53 -24.83
CA ASN A 230 6.42 29.14 -26.19
C ASN A 230 5.70 29.94 -27.28
N GLY A 231 4.88 30.94 -26.89
CA GLY A 231 4.25 31.88 -27.79
C GLY A 231 2.99 31.39 -28.52
N GLY A 232 2.57 30.14 -28.27
CA GLY A 232 1.29 29.62 -28.79
C GLY A 232 0.07 30.12 -28.03
N LYS A 233 -1.11 29.85 -28.55
CA LYS A 233 -2.40 30.26 -27.97
C LYS A 233 -2.87 29.37 -26.83
N ILE A 234 -2.29 28.18 -26.73
CA ILE A 234 -2.64 27.15 -25.76
C ILE A 234 -1.65 27.20 -24.59
N GLY A 235 -2.20 27.23 -23.37
CA GLY A 235 -1.47 27.00 -22.15
C GLY A 235 -1.94 25.73 -21.44
N VAL A 236 -1.01 25.02 -20.80
CA VAL A 236 -1.29 23.84 -19.99
C VAL A 236 -0.78 24.07 -18.59
N LEU A 237 -1.66 23.98 -17.60
CA LEU A 237 -1.34 23.82 -16.19
C LEU A 237 -1.37 22.34 -15.82
N SER A 238 -0.31 21.84 -15.25
CA SER A 238 -0.23 20.42 -14.88
C SER A 238 0.75 20.19 -13.71
N ALA A 239 0.67 19.01 -13.10
CA ALA A 239 1.54 18.55 -12.02
C ALA A 239 1.79 17.05 -12.13
N SER A 240 2.79 16.55 -11.40
CA SER A 240 3.11 15.12 -11.33
C SER A 240 3.29 14.50 -12.71
N ILE A 241 2.97 13.20 -12.88
CA ILE A 241 3.12 12.48 -14.15
C ILE A 241 2.25 13.05 -15.29
N ALA A 242 1.11 13.67 -14.96
CA ALA A 242 0.23 14.27 -15.97
C ALA A 242 0.92 15.37 -16.78
N TYR A 243 1.92 16.05 -16.18
CA TYR A 243 2.75 17.00 -16.90
C TYR A 243 3.55 16.31 -18.03
N GLN A 244 4.16 15.17 -17.78
CA GLN A 244 4.92 14.42 -18.79
C GLN A 244 4.02 13.99 -19.95
N TYR A 245 2.81 13.53 -19.65
CA TYR A 245 1.82 13.14 -20.67
C TYR A 245 1.36 14.35 -21.50
N ALA A 246 1.13 15.49 -20.86
CA ALA A 246 0.77 16.70 -21.56
C ALA A 246 1.90 17.18 -22.48
N LYS A 247 3.15 17.15 -22.03
CA LYS A 247 4.32 17.52 -22.85
C LYS A 247 4.48 16.66 -24.11
N GLU A 248 4.10 15.38 -24.03
CA GLU A 248 4.17 14.47 -25.19
C GLU A 248 3.05 14.73 -26.20
N VAL A 249 1.88 15.19 -25.74
CA VAL A 249 0.65 15.20 -26.53
C VAL A 249 0.37 16.56 -27.17
N PHE A 250 0.63 17.65 -26.45
CA PHE A 250 0.29 19.00 -26.91
C PHE A 250 1.29 19.50 -27.97
N PRO A 251 0.86 20.42 -28.89
CA PRO A 251 1.73 21.01 -29.90
C PRO A 251 3.00 21.66 -29.31
N ALA A 252 4.05 21.73 -30.11
CA ALA A 252 5.36 22.23 -29.68
C ALA A 252 5.38 23.71 -29.26
N ASP A 253 4.42 24.51 -29.75
CA ASP A 253 4.25 25.92 -29.40
C ASP A 253 3.38 26.14 -28.15
N THR A 254 2.89 25.07 -27.52
CA THR A 254 2.11 25.14 -26.28
C THR A 254 2.96 25.64 -25.13
N SER A 255 2.44 26.61 -24.39
CA SER A 255 3.05 27.09 -23.15
C SER A 255 2.68 26.19 -21.98
N PHE A 256 3.60 26.00 -21.02
CA PHE A 256 3.38 25.12 -19.88
C PHE A 256 3.67 25.83 -18.56
N LEU A 257 2.78 25.63 -17.60
CA LEU A 257 3.04 25.89 -16.18
C LEU A 257 2.98 24.58 -15.43
N LYS A 258 4.17 24.07 -15.04
CA LYS A 258 4.30 22.88 -14.21
C LYS A 258 4.34 23.28 -12.74
N LEU A 259 3.47 22.71 -11.93
CA LEU A 259 3.48 22.87 -10.49
C LEU A 259 4.14 21.65 -9.82
N GLY A 260 5.21 21.90 -9.07
CA GLY A 260 5.75 20.95 -8.11
C GLY A 260 5.27 21.25 -6.69
N PHE A 261 4.91 22.51 -6.43
CA PHE A 261 4.20 22.93 -5.22
C PHE A 261 2.73 23.15 -5.56
N THR A 262 1.87 22.17 -5.22
CA THR A 262 0.49 22.11 -5.70
C THR A 262 -0.57 22.53 -4.68
N TRP A 263 -0.18 22.71 -3.41
CA TRP A 263 -1.05 23.23 -2.37
C TRP A 263 -0.25 23.96 -1.28
N PRO A 264 -0.66 25.21 -0.87
CA PRO A 264 -1.68 26.06 -1.52
C PRO A 264 -1.31 26.39 -2.96
N LEU A 265 -2.33 26.56 -3.83
CA LEU A 265 -2.09 26.90 -5.24
C LEU A 265 -1.45 28.31 -5.39
N PRO A 266 -0.46 28.46 -6.29
CA PRO A 266 0.18 29.74 -6.60
C PRO A 266 -0.71 30.59 -7.53
N LEU A 267 -1.83 31.13 -7.01
CA LEU A 267 -2.86 31.76 -7.83
C LEU A 267 -2.36 32.96 -8.63
N ASP A 268 -1.42 33.75 -8.11
CA ASP A 268 -0.88 34.92 -8.83
C ASP A 268 0.04 34.49 -9.98
N LEU A 269 0.85 33.45 -9.76
CA LEU A 269 1.66 32.83 -10.83
C LEU A 269 0.75 32.27 -11.94
N ILE A 270 -0.32 31.59 -11.54
CA ILE A 270 -1.29 31.00 -12.48
C ILE A 270 -2.04 32.11 -13.26
N ARG A 271 -2.45 33.22 -12.62
CA ARG A 271 -3.06 34.37 -13.32
C ARG A 271 -2.09 35.00 -14.32
N THR A 272 -0.82 35.14 -13.92
CA THR A 272 0.24 35.64 -14.83
C THR A 272 0.39 34.71 -16.02
N PHE A 273 0.43 33.41 -15.81
CA PHE A 273 0.50 32.42 -16.89
C PHE A 273 -0.74 32.48 -17.81
N ALA A 274 -1.94 32.49 -17.22
CA ALA A 274 -3.21 32.51 -17.94
C ALA A 274 -3.37 33.76 -18.83
N SER A 275 -2.77 34.90 -18.43
CA SER A 275 -2.81 36.14 -19.24
C SER A 275 -1.96 36.08 -20.51
N ASN A 276 -1.08 35.08 -20.66
CA ASN A 276 -0.22 34.89 -21.82
C ASN A 276 -0.78 33.88 -22.84
N VAL A 277 -1.95 33.32 -22.61
CA VAL A 277 -2.56 32.28 -23.46
C VAL A 277 -4.03 32.60 -23.73
N GLU A 278 -4.58 32.08 -24.82
CA GLU A 278 -6.01 32.27 -25.13
C GLU A 278 -6.87 31.18 -24.46
N THR A 279 -6.34 29.95 -24.35
CA THR A 279 -7.02 28.82 -23.73
C THR A 279 -6.09 28.14 -22.72
N LEU A 280 -6.55 28.05 -21.47
CA LEU A 280 -5.85 27.35 -20.40
C LEU A 280 -6.46 25.96 -20.19
N TYR A 281 -5.68 24.92 -20.46
CA TYR A 281 -6.04 23.54 -20.08
C TYR A 281 -5.45 23.19 -18.73
N VAL A 282 -6.24 22.48 -17.90
CA VAL A 282 -5.76 21.85 -16.65
C VAL A 282 -5.71 20.35 -16.91
N VAL A 283 -4.50 19.81 -16.97
CA VAL A 283 -4.27 18.37 -17.15
C VAL A 283 -3.82 17.78 -15.83
N GLU A 284 -4.73 17.10 -15.15
CA GLU A 284 -4.49 16.46 -13.85
C GLU A 284 -5.17 15.09 -13.77
N GLU A 285 -4.54 14.15 -13.07
CA GLU A 285 -5.14 12.85 -12.77
C GLU A 285 -6.22 12.98 -11.69
N LEU A 286 -7.11 11.99 -11.62
CA LEU A 286 -8.15 11.87 -10.60
C LEU A 286 -9.11 13.07 -10.54
N GLU A 287 -9.36 13.60 -9.36
CA GLU A 287 -10.35 14.65 -9.12
C GLU A 287 -9.96 16.03 -9.69
N PRO A 288 -10.92 16.94 -9.89
CA PRO A 288 -10.65 18.32 -10.35
C PRO A 288 -10.04 19.19 -9.24
N PHE A 289 -8.91 18.76 -8.67
CA PHE A 289 -8.31 19.43 -7.50
C PHE A 289 -7.78 20.84 -7.82
N MET A 290 -7.03 20.99 -8.91
CA MET A 290 -6.56 22.30 -9.37
C MET A 290 -7.69 23.07 -10.07
N GLU A 291 -8.42 22.41 -10.96
CA GLU A 291 -9.49 23.04 -11.76
C GLU A 291 -10.57 23.71 -10.89
N GLU A 292 -11.04 23.05 -9.84
CA GLU A 292 -12.04 23.61 -8.90
C GLU A 292 -11.55 24.91 -8.27
N GLN A 293 -10.30 24.93 -7.83
CA GLN A 293 -9.71 26.11 -7.19
C GLN A 293 -9.50 27.26 -8.17
N LEU A 294 -9.09 26.98 -9.41
CA LEU A 294 -8.99 27.99 -10.46
C LEU A 294 -10.36 28.62 -10.76
N LYS A 295 -11.38 27.79 -10.94
CA LYS A 295 -12.76 28.25 -11.16
C LYS A 295 -13.27 29.07 -9.99
N ALA A 296 -13.02 28.66 -8.76
CA ALA A 296 -13.36 29.41 -7.55
C ALA A 296 -12.64 30.77 -7.48
N ALA A 297 -11.41 30.85 -8.02
CA ALA A 297 -10.62 32.09 -8.10
C ALA A 297 -10.97 32.95 -9.35
N GLY A 298 -11.97 32.56 -10.14
CA GLY A 298 -12.41 33.26 -11.35
C GLY A 298 -11.47 33.12 -12.54
N ILE A 299 -10.60 32.12 -12.56
CA ILE A 299 -9.68 31.82 -13.67
C ILE A 299 -10.37 30.84 -14.63
N ALA A 300 -10.63 31.28 -15.86
CA ALA A 300 -11.23 30.45 -16.89
C ALA A 300 -10.26 29.32 -17.31
N CYS A 301 -10.72 28.10 -17.27
CA CYS A 301 -9.92 26.93 -17.67
C CYS A 301 -10.80 25.78 -18.19
N VAL A 302 -10.16 24.88 -18.90
CA VAL A 302 -10.74 23.65 -19.48
C VAL A 302 -10.02 22.45 -18.88
N GLY A 303 -10.76 21.50 -18.34
CA GLY A 303 -10.15 20.32 -17.68
C GLY A 303 -11.07 19.11 -17.71
N LYS A 304 -11.70 18.76 -16.59
CA LYS A 304 -12.49 17.54 -16.41
C LYS A 304 -13.77 17.45 -17.28
N GLN A 305 -14.13 18.49 -17.99
CA GLN A 305 -15.15 18.37 -19.03
C GLN A 305 -14.72 17.47 -20.20
N PHE A 306 -13.40 17.26 -20.38
CA PHE A 306 -12.83 16.36 -21.38
C PHE A 306 -12.00 15.25 -20.75
N ILE A 307 -11.16 15.56 -19.77
CA ILE A 307 -10.25 14.62 -19.11
C ILE A 307 -11.01 13.80 -18.08
N PRO A 308 -10.91 12.46 -18.07
CA PRO A 308 -11.61 11.62 -17.09
C PRO A 308 -11.28 12.02 -15.64
N PRO A 309 -12.27 12.01 -14.72
CA PRO A 309 -12.04 12.31 -13.29
C PRO A 309 -11.67 11.09 -12.47
N MET A 310 -11.33 9.97 -13.08
CA MET A 310 -11.00 8.69 -12.45
C MET A 310 -9.98 7.95 -13.30
N TYR A 311 -9.31 7.00 -12.68
CA TYR A 311 -8.27 6.13 -13.24
C TYR A 311 -7.00 6.89 -13.61
N GLU A 312 -5.97 6.14 -14.01
CA GLU A 312 -4.72 6.75 -14.45
C GLU A 312 -4.88 7.43 -15.82
N LEU A 313 -4.11 8.48 -16.02
CA LEU A 313 -3.92 9.06 -17.35
C LEU A 313 -2.74 8.39 -18.07
N ASN A 314 -2.74 8.55 -19.39
CA ASN A 314 -1.59 8.28 -20.25
C ASN A 314 -1.66 9.22 -21.48
N PRO A 315 -0.62 9.30 -22.31
CA PRO A 315 -0.62 10.16 -23.49
C PRO A 315 -1.80 9.91 -24.44
N GLU A 316 -2.22 8.66 -24.60
CA GLU A 316 -3.32 8.30 -25.50
C GLU A 316 -4.68 8.82 -24.99
N ILE A 317 -4.93 8.67 -23.69
CA ILE A 317 -6.14 9.20 -23.03
C ILE A 317 -6.18 10.72 -23.17
N VAL A 318 -5.07 11.41 -22.88
CA VAL A 318 -4.99 12.88 -23.00
C VAL A 318 -5.21 13.31 -24.44
N ARG A 319 -4.60 12.65 -25.42
CA ARG A 319 -4.74 12.95 -26.86
C ARG A 319 -6.19 12.77 -27.34
N ARG A 320 -6.82 11.67 -26.97
CA ARG A 320 -8.22 11.39 -27.29
C ARG A 320 -9.16 12.41 -26.65
N SER A 321 -8.94 12.68 -25.36
CA SER A 321 -9.80 13.58 -24.60
C SER A 321 -9.75 15.03 -25.08
N ILE A 322 -8.58 15.54 -25.42
CA ILE A 322 -8.41 16.96 -25.81
C ILE A 322 -8.57 17.17 -27.32
N PHE A 323 -8.02 16.26 -28.13
CA PHE A 323 -7.94 16.45 -29.59
C PHE A 323 -8.87 15.53 -30.40
N SER A 324 -9.62 14.64 -29.71
CA SER A 324 -10.48 13.64 -30.36
C SER A 324 -9.72 12.76 -31.37
N GLN A 325 -8.44 12.53 -31.13
CA GLN A 325 -7.56 11.71 -31.97
C GLN A 325 -7.41 10.32 -31.37
N GLU A 326 -7.80 9.31 -32.14
CA GLU A 326 -7.56 7.92 -31.73
C GLU A 326 -6.10 7.53 -32.00
N PRO A 327 -5.46 6.78 -31.10
CA PRO A 327 -4.10 6.31 -31.31
C PRO A 327 -4.04 5.31 -32.47
N GLU A 328 -2.95 5.32 -33.20
CA GLU A 328 -2.63 4.25 -34.15
C GLU A 328 -2.18 3.01 -33.35
N VAL A 329 -3.13 2.14 -33.02
CA VAL A 329 -2.84 0.89 -32.30
C VAL A 329 -2.57 -0.22 -33.31
N ALA A 330 -1.40 -0.86 -33.19
CA ALA A 330 -1.11 -2.08 -33.91
C ALA A 330 -2.09 -3.18 -33.46
N LYS A 331 -3.00 -3.59 -34.32
CA LYS A 331 -3.91 -4.70 -34.04
C LYS A 331 -3.11 -6.00 -34.13
N LEU A 332 -2.91 -6.66 -32.99
CA LEU A 332 -2.39 -8.02 -32.97
C LEU A 332 -3.58 -8.98 -33.17
N ASP A 333 -3.47 -9.84 -34.17
CA ASP A 333 -4.45 -10.90 -34.43
C ASP A 333 -4.11 -12.14 -33.55
N VAL A 334 -4.12 -11.93 -32.23
CA VAL A 334 -3.86 -12.97 -31.23
C VAL A 334 -4.88 -12.86 -30.10
N ASP A 335 -5.47 -13.97 -29.75
CA ASP A 335 -6.31 -14.08 -28.56
C ASP A 335 -5.47 -13.88 -27.29
N MET A 336 -5.67 -12.78 -26.59
CA MET A 336 -5.01 -12.52 -25.33
C MET A 336 -5.62 -13.37 -24.21
N VAL A 337 -4.80 -14.25 -23.62
CA VAL A 337 -5.21 -15.04 -22.46
C VAL A 337 -5.20 -14.18 -21.20
N SER A 338 -6.36 -14.01 -20.59
CA SER A 338 -6.47 -13.37 -19.28
C SER A 338 -5.71 -14.16 -18.21
N ARG A 339 -4.89 -13.47 -17.40
CA ARG A 339 -4.12 -14.05 -16.29
C ARG A 339 -4.45 -13.31 -14.99
N PRO A 340 -5.64 -13.53 -14.42
CA PRO A 340 -6.00 -12.91 -13.14
C PRO A 340 -5.04 -13.34 -12.03
N PRO A 341 -4.85 -12.51 -11.00
CA PRO A 341 -4.07 -12.90 -9.83
C PRO A 341 -4.60 -14.19 -9.20
N ALA A 342 -3.70 -15.07 -8.79
CA ALA A 342 -4.02 -16.34 -8.15
C ALA A 342 -3.04 -16.63 -7.01
N LEU A 343 -3.46 -17.43 -6.03
CA LEU A 343 -2.56 -17.96 -5.01
C LEU A 343 -1.41 -18.73 -5.65
N CYS A 344 -0.18 -18.50 -5.20
CA CYS A 344 1.02 -19.16 -5.72
C CYS A 344 0.92 -20.70 -5.64
N PRO A 345 1.64 -21.47 -6.50
CA PRO A 345 1.81 -22.90 -6.28
C PRO A 345 2.37 -23.17 -4.88
N GLY A 346 1.75 -24.09 -4.14
CA GLY A 346 2.16 -24.41 -2.76
C GLY A 346 1.88 -23.34 -1.71
N CYS A 347 1.12 -22.30 -2.05
CA CYS A 347 0.74 -21.26 -1.09
C CYS A 347 0.11 -21.85 0.19
N PRO A 348 0.57 -21.46 1.39
CA PRO A 348 0.05 -22.00 2.64
C PRO A 348 -1.45 -21.73 2.83
N HIS A 349 -1.97 -20.59 2.38
CA HIS A 349 -3.37 -20.22 2.56
C HIS A 349 -4.36 -21.13 1.83
N ARG A 350 -3.91 -21.86 0.81
CA ARG A 350 -4.73 -22.69 -0.08
C ARG A 350 -5.49 -23.78 0.65
N GLY A 351 -4.83 -24.49 1.56
CA GLY A 351 -5.46 -25.60 2.30
C GLY A 351 -6.56 -25.09 3.25
N PHE A 352 -6.35 -23.95 3.89
CA PHE A 352 -7.38 -23.30 4.71
C PHE A 352 -8.64 -23.02 3.89
N PHE A 353 -8.53 -22.27 2.80
CA PHE A 353 -9.69 -21.94 1.97
C PHE A 353 -10.33 -23.15 1.30
N TYR A 354 -9.55 -24.17 0.94
CA TYR A 354 -10.10 -25.42 0.42
C TYR A 354 -10.98 -26.14 1.44
N VAL A 355 -10.58 -26.16 2.72
CA VAL A 355 -11.41 -26.73 3.80
C VAL A 355 -12.66 -25.88 4.03
N MET A 356 -12.50 -24.57 4.14
CA MET A 356 -13.60 -23.64 4.41
C MET A 356 -14.63 -23.63 3.27
N SER A 357 -14.22 -23.76 2.01
CA SER A 357 -15.12 -23.77 0.83
C SER A 357 -16.10 -24.94 0.77
N LYS A 358 -15.88 -25.99 1.57
CA LYS A 358 -16.79 -27.15 1.64
C LYS A 358 -18.06 -26.92 2.45
N ARG A 359 -18.09 -25.86 3.25
CA ARG A 359 -19.16 -25.57 4.20
C ARG A 359 -19.95 -24.33 3.76
N LYS A 360 -21.23 -24.52 3.43
CA LYS A 360 -22.14 -23.44 3.00
C LYS A 360 -22.77 -22.66 4.17
N ASP A 361 -22.66 -23.20 5.36
CA ASP A 361 -23.09 -22.58 6.61
C ASP A 361 -22.06 -21.58 7.16
N PHE A 362 -20.85 -21.54 6.59
CA PHE A 362 -19.81 -20.62 6.98
C PHE A 362 -19.95 -19.27 6.28
N VAL A 363 -19.72 -18.20 7.05
CA VAL A 363 -19.56 -16.83 6.57
C VAL A 363 -18.14 -16.41 6.93
N ILE A 364 -17.35 -16.04 5.91
CA ILE A 364 -15.93 -15.78 6.06
C ILE A 364 -15.66 -14.31 5.77
N THR A 365 -15.42 -13.55 6.82
CA THR A 365 -15.04 -12.14 6.72
C THR A 365 -13.53 -12.03 6.65
N GLY A 366 -13.03 -11.46 5.55
CA GLY A 366 -11.61 -11.31 5.32
C GLY A 366 -11.15 -9.86 5.25
N ASP A 367 -9.88 -9.70 4.99
CA ASP A 367 -9.25 -8.40 4.80
C ASP A 367 -8.18 -8.44 3.69
N ILE A 368 -7.26 -7.47 3.69
CA ILE A 368 -6.32 -7.23 2.61
C ILE A 368 -5.02 -8.00 2.83
N GLY A 369 -4.72 -8.91 1.92
CA GLY A 369 -3.48 -9.69 1.90
C GLY A 369 -3.49 -10.70 0.75
N CYS A 370 -2.45 -11.52 0.59
CA CYS A 370 -2.43 -12.60 -0.41
C CYS A 370 -3.64 -13.54 -0.26
N TYR A 371 -4.10 -13.74 0.96
CA TYR A 371 -5.26 -14.57 1.28
C TYR A 371 -6.58 -13.98 0.81
N THR A 372 -6.67 -12.70 0.48
CA THR A 372 -7.87 -12.14 -0.17
C THR A 372 -8.24 -12.95 -1.42
N LEU A 373 -7.25 -13.49 -2.15
CA LEU A 373 -7.47 -14.33 -3.32
C LEU A 373 -8.24 -15.65 -3.04
N GLY A 374 -8.54 -15.94 -1.76
CA GLY A 374 -9.48 -17.00 -1.38
C GLY A 374 -10.92 -16.76 -1.85
N TYR A 375 -11.28 -15.51 -2.23
CA TYR A 375 -12.58 -15.20 -2.83
C TYR A 375 -12.76 -15.81 -4.22
N ALA A 376 -11.65 -16.00 -4.94
CA ALA A 376 -11.68 -16.41 -6.33
C ALA A 376 -12.09 -17.89 -6.50
N ALA A 377 -12.87 -18.15 -7.55
CA ALA A 377 -13.23 -19.52 -7.92
C ALA A 377 -11.95 -20.32 -8.28
N PRO A 378 -11.93 -21.63 -7.98
CA PRO A 378 -12.99 -22.48 -7.41
C PRO A 378 -13.03 -22.52 -5.87
N LEU A 379 -12.21 -21.74 -5.16
CA LEU A 379 -12.23 -21.70 -3.68
C LEU A 379 -13.49 -20.99 -3.18
N SER A 380 -13.75 -19.77 -3.64
CA SER A 380 -14.93 -18.98 -3.30
C SER A 380 -15.27 -19.02 -1.81
N ALA A 381 -14.23 -18.81 -0.97
CA ALA A 381 -14.29 -18.99 0.47
C ALA A 381 -13.94 -17.71 1.25
N MET A 382 -14.39 -16.57 0.73
CA MET A 382 -14.33 -15.29 1.42
C MET A 382 -15.53 -14.45 0.99
N ASP A 383 -16.36 -14.02 1.93
CA ASP A 383 -17.63 -13.32 1.68
C ASP A 383 -17.46 -11.79 1.70
N THR A 384 -16.51 -11.28 2.46
CA THR A 384 -16.25 -9.82 2.57
C THR A 384 -14.76 -9.50 2.60
N CYS A 385 -14.42 -8.34 2.05
CA CYS A 385 -13.11 -7.71 2.15
C CYS A 385 -13.28 -6.19 2.00
N ALA A 386 -13.01 -5.42 3.05
CA ALA A 386 -13.19 -3.97 3.02
C ALA A 386 -11.89 -3.21 3.26
N CYS A 387 -11.26 -3.41 4.41
CA CYS A 387 -10.03 -2.72 4.81
C CYS A 387 -9.10 -3.65 5.57
N MET A 388 -7.83 -3.27 5.68
CA MET A 388 -6.83 -4.03 6.42
C MET A 388 -7.21 -4.14 7.90
N GLY A 389 -7.23 -5.38 8.44
CA GLY A 389 -7.69 -5.69 9.79
C GLY A 389 -9.21 -5.80 9.96
N GLY A 390 -10.00 -5.46 8.93
CA GLY A 390 -11.46 -5.48 8.99
C GLY A 390 -12.07 -6.86 9.18
N GLY A 391 -11.36 -7.94 8.85
CA GLY A 391 -11.88 -9.31 8.91
C GLY A 391 -12.46 -9.69 10.27
N PHE A 392 -11.84 -9.26 11.36
CA PHE A 392 -12.33 -9.54 12.72
C PHE A 392 -13.55 -8.67 13.08
N SER A 393 -13.43 -7.36 12.92
CA SER A 393 -14.47 -6.42 13.34
C SER A 393 -15.73 -6.51 12.48
N LEU A 394 -15.60 -6.72 11.16
CA LEU A 394 -16.75 -6.98 10.27
C LEU A 394 -17.44 -8.29 10.64
N GLY A 395 -16.67 -9.34 10.92
CA GLY A 395 -17.19 -10.62 11.39
C GLY A 395 -17.97 -10.48 12.70
N MET A 396 -17.46 -9.70 13.63
CA MET A 396 -18.14 -9.38 14.88
C MET A 396 -19.49 -8.70 14.62
N GLY A 397 -19.51 -7.70 13.74
CA GLY A 397 -20.75 -7.02 13.37
C GLY A 397 -21.78 -7.96 12.72
N MET A 398 -21.34 -8.85 11.82
CA MET A 398 -22.20 -9.84 11.19
C MET A 398 -22.73 -10.87 12.20
N ALA A 399 -21.85 -11.38 13.09
CA ALA A 399 -22.27 -12.32 14.15
C ALA A 399 -23.34 -11.71 15.06
N LYS A 400 -23.17 -10.44 15.47
CA LYS A 400 -24.17 -9.72 16.28
C LYS A 400 -25.48 -9.47 15.52
N ALA A 401 -25.40 -9.17 14.22
CA ALA A 401 -26.58 -9.03 13.38
C ALA A 401 -27.37 -10.35 13.27
N PHE A 402 -26.68 -11.47 13.06
CA PHE A 402 -27.31 -12.80 13.02
C PHE A 402 -27.96 -13.14 14.35
N GLU A 403 -27.28 -12.87 15.48
CA GLU A 403 -27.83 -13.08 16.82
C GLU A 403 -29.15 -12.29 17.03
N GLN A 404 -29.16 -11.00 16.67
CA GLN A 404 -30.34 -10.14 16.80
C GLN A 404 -31.49 -10.53 15.86
N GLN A 405 -31.17 -11.10 14.70
CA GLN A 405 -32.15 -11.55 13.70
C GLN A 405 -32.62 -13.00 13.93
N GLY A 406 -32.08 -13.71 14.93
CA GLY A 406 -32.38 -15.11 15.20
C GLY A 406 -31.85 -16.09 14.14
N VAL A 407 -30.83 -15.72 13.40
CA VAL A 407 -30.16 -16.59 12.42
C VAL A 407 -29.17 -17.51 13.14
N THR A 408 -29.48 -18.80 13.21
CA THR A 408 -28.71 -19.79 13.98
C THR A 408 -27.91 -20.78 13.10
N ASP A 409 -28.19 -20.82 11.81
CA ASP A 409 -27.61 -21.74 10.84
C ASP A 409 -26.29 -21.23 10.22
N LYS A 410 -25.85 -20.04 10.59
CA LYS A 410 -24.58 -19.44 10.11
C LYS A 410 -23.51 -19.46 11.19
N LYS A 411 -22.26 -19.71 10.76
CA LYS A 411 -21.06 -19.65 11.59
C LYS A 411 -20.08 -18.65 10.99
N VAL A 412 -19.68 -17.66 11.77
CA VAL A 412 -18.82 -16.57 11.31
C VAL A 412 -17.36 -16.85 11.64
N PHE A 413 -16.50 -16.74 10.63
CA PHE A 413 -15.05 -16.82 10.75
C PHE A 413 -14.44 -15.51 10.27
N GLY A 414 -13.70 -14.82 11.13
CA GLY A 414 -12.92 -13.64 10.74
C GLY A 414 -11.51 -14.02 10.36
N VAL A 415 -11.02 -13.57 9.21
CA VAL A 415 -9.70 -13.93 8.69
C VAL A 415 -8.80 -12.72 8.58
N VAL A 416 -7.60 -12.81 9.14
CA VAL A 416 -6.51 -11.83 8.98
C VAL A 416 -5.18 -12.54 8.74
N GLY A 417 -4.19 -11.88 8.12
CA GLY A 417 -2.82 -12.36 8.05
C GLY A 417 -2.02 -12.06 9.32
N ASP A 418 -0.81 -12.64 9.45
CA ASP A 418 0.09 -12.37 10.59
C ASP A 418 0.51 -10.89 10.66
N SER A 419 0.91 -10.28 9.56
CA SER A 419 1.21 -8.84 9.51
C SER A 419 -0.02 -8.01 9.87
N THR A 420 -1.18 -8.33 9.31
CA THR A 420 -2.43 -7.63 9.59
C THR A 420 -2.89 -7.81 11.04
N PHE A 421 -2.58 -8.95 11.66
CA PHE A 421 -2.84 -9.15 13.08
C PHE A 421 -2.15 -8.07 13.91
N PHE A 422 -0.87 -7.79 13.64
CA PHE A 422 -0.14 -6.72 14.32
C PHE A 422 -0.56 -5.32 13.86
N HIS A 423 -0.99 -5.14 12.62
CA HIS A 423 -1.42 -3.84 12.08
C HIS A 423 -2.67 -3.31 12.81
N SER A 424 -3.75 -4.06 12.79
CA SER A 424 -5.03 -3.67 13.40
C SER A 424 -5.88 -4.87 13.88
N GLY A 425 -5.46 -6.10 13.62
CA GLY A 425 -6.16 -7.29 14.07
C GLY A 425 -6.15 -7.47 15.59
N LEU A 426 -5.11 -6.97 16.29
CA LEU A 426 -5.03 -7.00 17.76
C LEU A 426 -6.28 -6.39 18.40
N THR A 427 -6.66 -5.20 17.99
CA THR A 427 -7.84 -4.49 18.53
C THR A 427 -9.14 -5.22 18.19
N GLY A 428 -9.24 -5.79 16.97
CA GLY A 428 -10.38 -6.63 16.58
C GLY A 428 -10.47 -7.93 17.42
N ALA A 429 -9.35 -8.55 17.76
CA ALA A 429 -9.34 -9.73 18.63
C ALA A 429 -9.80 -9.40 20.06
N VAL A 430 -9.41 -8.23 20.59
CA VAL A 430 -9.90 -7.74 21.88
C VAL A 430 -11.40 -7.45 21.82
N GLU A 431 -11.89 -6.83 20.75
CA GLU A 431 -13.30 -6.50 20.56
C GLU A 431 -14.19 -7.73 20.61
N ILE A 432 -13.81 -8.82 19.92
CA ILE A 432 -14.54 -10.09 19.93
C ILE A 432 -14.73 -10.61 21.36
N LEU A 433 -13.68 -10.59 22.18
CA LEU A 433 -13.77 -11.08 23.55
C LEU A 433 -14.56 -10.13 24.46
N TYR A 434 -14.22 -8.84 24.42
CA TYR A 434 -14.81 -7.81 25.28
C TYR A 434 -16.33 -7.75 25.12
N ASN A 435 -16.80 -7.81 23.88
CA ASN A 435 -18.22 -7.73 23.55
C ASN A 435 -18.86 -9.12 23.28
N LYS A 436 -18.22 -10.20 23.68
CA LYS A 436 -18.74 -11.58 23.63
C LYS A 436 -19.26 -11.95 22.22
N GLY A 437 -18.38 -11.83 21.23
CA GLY A 437 -18.70 -12.16 19.84
C GLY A 437 -18.80 -13.67 19.62
N ASN A 438 -19.89 -14.12 19.01
CA ASN A 438 -20.08 -15.53 18.61
C ASN A 438 -19.46 -15.76 17.22
N MET A 439 -18.12 -15.69 17.16
CA MET A 439 -17.34 -15.93 15.94
C MET A 439 -15.97 -16.49 16.27
N ILE A 440 -15.29 -17.04 15.26
CA ILE A 440 -13.97 -17.62 15.38
C ILE A 440 -12.96 -16.76 14.60
N PRO A 441 -12.02 -16.06 15.26
CA PRO A 441 -10.92 -15.40 14.60
C PRO A 441 -9.90 -16.43 14.08
N CYS A 442 -9.48 -16.25 12.82
CA CYS A 442 -8.49 -17.08 12.14
C CYS A 442 -7.31 -16.22 11.68
N ILE A 443 -6.12 -16.55 12.11
CA ILE A 443 -4.88 -15.91 11.69
C ILE A 443 -4.18 -16.79 10.68
N LEU A 444 -4.00 -16.32 9.45
CA LEU A 444 -3.25 -17.01 8.39
C LEU A 444 -1.79 -16.58 8.45
N ASP A 445 -1.03 -17.26 9.30
CA ASP A 445 0.38 -16.95 9.57
C ASP A 445 1.30 -17.59 8.52
N ASN A 446 1.76 -16.79 7.57
CA ASN A 446 2.76 -17.18 6.59
C ASN A 446 4.17 -16.67 6.91
N SER A 447 4.37 -16.11 8.08
CA SER A 447 5.64 -15.63 8.65
C SER A 447 6.33 -14.54 7.78
N ILE A 448 5.54 -13.70 7.10
CA ILE A 448 6.04 -12.58 6.28
C ILE A 448 4.90 -11.67 5.83
N THR A 449 5.17 -10.39 5.60
CA THR A 449 4.26 -9.47 4.91
C THR A 449 4.39 -9.69 3.40
N GLY A 450 3.62 -10.67 2.87
CA GLY A 450 3.91 -11.25 1.55
C GLY A 450 3.52 -10.40 0.35
N MET A 451 2.38 -9.69 0.41
CA MET A 451 1.78 -9.01 -0.75
C MET A 451 2.62 -7.83 -1.26
N THR A 452 3.32 -7.15 -0.38
CA THR A 452 4.06 -5.90 -0.67
C THR A 452 5.55 -6.12 -1.00
N GLY A 453 6.02 -7.38 -1.03
CA GLY A 453 7.41 -7.70 -1.37
C GLY A 453 8.18 -8.54 -0.34
N HIS A 454 7.50 -9.15 0.62
CA HIS A 454 8.08 -10.04 1.66
C HIS A 454 8.87 -9.28 2.74
N GLN A 455 8.29 -8.21 3.28
CA GLN A 455 8.86 -7.47 4.41
C GLN A 455 8.67 -8.22 5.73
N ASP A 456 9.62 -8.06 6.62
CA ASP A 456 9.52 -8.60 7.98
C ASP A 456 8.47 -7.83 8.81
N ASN A 457 7.92 -8.49 9.84
CA ASN A 457 6.93 -7.97 10.75
C ASN A 457 7.22 -8.45 12.19
N PRO A 458 6.54 -7.97 13.24
CA PRO A 458 6.85 -8.37 14.62
C PRO A 458 6.82 -9.88 14.90
N GLY A 459 6.09 -10.66 14.08
CA GLY A 459 6.04 -12.12 14.16
C GLY A 459 7.20 -12.86 13.50
N THR A 460 8.06 -12.17 12.72
CA THR A 460 9.18 -12.82 12.00
C THR A 460 10.46 -12.88 12.85
N GLY A 461 10.68 -11.90 13.72
CA GLY A 461 11.89 -11.77 14.54
C GLY A 461 13.09 -11.14 13.82
N PHE A 462 12.84 -10.30 12.80
CA PHE A 462 13.86 -9.54 12.08
C PHE A 462 13.44 -8.09 11.86
N THR A 463 14.41 -7.17 11.90
CA THR A 463 14.25 -5.76 11.55
C THR A 463 14.34 -5.55 10.03
N LEU A 464 14.05 -4.32 9.57
CA LEU A 464 14.25 -3.90 8.16
C LEU A 464 15.71 -4.13 7.70
N GLU A 465 16.66 -3.92 8.58
CA GLU A 465 18.10 -4.09 8.30
C GLU A 465 18.58 -5.55 8.39
N GLY A 466 17.66 -6.49 8.70
CA GLY A 466 17.94 -7.91 8.82
C GLY A 466 18.57 -8.33 10.17
N GLU A 467 18.56 -7.46 11.17
CA GLU A 467 19.01 -7.77 12.51
C GLU A 467 18.01 -8.65 13.24
N ILE A 468 18.49 -9.49 14.15
CA ILE A 468 17.63 -10.32 14.99
C ILE A 468 16.93 -9.43 16.03
N ALA A 469 15.61 -9.50 16.05
CA ALA A 469 14.74 -8.82 17.00
C ALA A 469 13.90 -9.80 17.82
N ASN A 470 13.24 -9.31 18.86
CA ASN A 470 12.30 -10.11 19.62
C ASN A 470 11.11 -10.53 18.75
N LYS A 471 10.94 -11.84 18.59
CA LYS A 471 9.78 -12.41 17.91
C LYS A 471 8.58 -12.41 18.84
N ILE A 472 7.47 -11.83 18.41
CA ILE A 472 6.21 -11.85 19.14
C ILE A 472 5.39 -13.06 18.68
N ALA A 473 5.08 -13.97 19.60
CA ALA A 473 4.26 -15.14 19.34
C ALA A 473 2.77 -14.75 19.37
N ILE A 474 2.07 -14.92 18.26
CA ILE A 474 0.64 -14.59 18.12
C ILE A 474 -0.21 -15.36 19.12
N GLU A 475 0.11 -16.64 19.33
CA GLU A 475 -0.58 -17.51 20.29
C GLU A 475 -0.50 -17.02 21.74
N ASP A 476 0.63 -16.46 22.15
CA ASP A 476 0.81 -15.94 23.50
C ASP A 476 0.05 -14.63 23.70
N VAL A 477 -0.01 -13.79 22.65
CA VAL A 477 -0.84 -12.57 22.65
C VAL A 477 -2.32 -12.93 22.79
N LEU A 478 -2.83 -13.87 21.98
CA LEU A 478 -4.23 -14.30 22.06
C LEU A 478 -4.57 -14.90 23.44
N LYS A 479 -3.71 -15.74 23.98
CA LYS A 479 -3.88 -16.28 25.35
C LYS A 479 -3.91 -15.18 26.41
N SER A 480 -3.02 -14.17 26.28
CA SER A 480 -3.00 -13.04 27.21
C SER A 480 -4.29 -12.21 27.19
N PHE A 481 -5.00 -12.18 26.06
CA PHE A 481 -6.31 -11.54 25.95
C PHE A 481 -7.43 -12.36 26.61
N GLY A 482 -7.26 -13.68 26.72
CA GLY A 482 -8.26 -14.57 27.32
C GLY A 482 -8.86 -15.60 26.35
N TYR A 483 -8.27 -15.82 25.17
CA TYR A 483 -8.64 -16.96 24.33
C TYR A 483 -8.21 -18.26 25.03
N GLY A 484 -9.19 -19.03 25.47
CA GLY A 484 -8.95 -20.27 26.21
C GLY A 484 -8.55 -21.45 25.33
N ASN A 485 -8.91 -21.40 24.04
CA ASN A 485 -8.57 -22.43 23.06
C ASN A 485 -7.91 -21.81 21.82
N VAL A 486 -6.57 -21.82 21.77
CA VAL A 486 -5.79 -21.33 20.63
C VAL A 486 -5.20 -22.51 19.88
N ILE A 487 -5.76 -22.80 18.70
CA ILE A 487 -5.43 -23.97 17.88
C ILE A 487 -4.42 -23.57 16.79
N ILE A 488 -3.23 -24.15 16.83
CA ILE A 488 -2.20 -23.96 15.80
C ILE A 488 -2.20 -25.17 14.88
N VAL A 489 -2.31 -24.96 13.57
CA VAL A 489 -2.42 -26.02 12.58
C VAL A 489 -1.66 -25.69 11.31
N ASP A 490 -1.06 -26.71 10.67
CA ASP A 490 -0.51 -26.59 9.30
C ASP A 490 -1.66 -26.67 8.30
N PRO A 491 -1.96 -25.59 7.56
CA PRO A 491 -3.06 -25.59 6.59
C PRO A 491 -2.84 -26.50 5.38
N GLN A 492 -1.63 -27.01 5.17
CA GLN A 492 -1.38 -28.01 4.10
C GLN A 492 -1.73 -29.43 4.52
N ASP A 493 -1.94 -29.74 5.81
CA ASP A 493 -2.61 -30.96 6.27
C ASP A 493 -4.13 -30.72 6.31
N LEU A 494 -4.82 -31.12 5.25
CA LEU A 494 -6.27 -30.88 5.10
C LEU A 494 -7.10 -31.56 6.20
N LYS A 495 -6.67 -32.71 6.69
CA LYS A 495 -7.36 -33.45 7.76
C LYS A 495 -7.17 -32.75 9.11
N ALA A 496 -5.95 -32.29 9.41
CA ALA A 496 -5.68 -31.52 10.61
C ALA A 496 -6.42 -30.17 10.57
N MET A 497 -6.44 -29.50 9.40
CA MET A 497 -7.17 -28.24 9.25
C MET A 497 -8.66 -28.40 9.47
N GLN A 498 -9.27 -29.48 8.94
CA GLN A 498 -10.68 -29.78 9.20
C GLN A 498 -10.95 -30.01 10.70
N ARG A 499 -10.11 -30.82 11.38
CA ARG A 499 -10.23 -31.03 12.82
C ARG A 499 -10.12 -29.73 13.59
N ALA A 500 -9.17 -28.87 13.24
CA ALA A 500 -8.99 -27.57 13.90
C ALA A 500 -10.26 -26.68 13.82
N VAL A 501 -10.93 -26.70 12.68
CA VAL A 501 -12.23 -26.00 12.49
C VAL A 501 -13.33 -26.61 13.36
N ASP A 502 -13.43 -27.95 13.36
CA ASP A 502 -14.46 -28.65 14.14
C ASP A 502 -14.21 -28.48 15.67
N ASP A 503 -12.98 -28.54 16.13
CA ASP A 503 -12.57 -28.31 17.53
C ASP A 503 -12.84 -26.86 17.98
N ALA A 504 -12.59 -25.88 17.11
CA ALA A 504 -12.91 -24.48 17.42
C ALA A 504 -14.42 -24.24 17.53
N LEU A 505 -15.23 -24.88 16.66
CA LEU A 505 -16.69 -24.81 16.69
C LEU A 505 -17.30 -25.50 17.91
N ALA A 506 -16.65 -26.56 18.40
CA ALA A 506 -17.08 -27.32 19.58
C ALA A 506 -16.59 -26.72 20.91
N SER A 507 -15.77 -25.68 20.87
CA SER A 507 -15.14 -25.11 22.05
C SER A 507 -16.17 -24.38 22.93
N GLU A 508 -16.16 -24.71 24.24
CA GLU A 508 -16.99 -24.03 25.25
C GLU A 508 -16.36 -22.70 25.74
N VAL A 509 -15.10 -22.44 25.36
CA VAL A 509 -14.38 -21.20 25.68
C VAL A 509 -14.04 -20.46 24.38
N PRO A 510 -13.74 -19.14 24.44
CA PRO A 510 -13.34 -18.41 23.25
C PRO A 510 -12.18 -19.09 22.54
N ALA A 511 -12.39 -19.45 21.27
CA ALA A 511 -11.43 -20.15 20.44
C ALA A 511 -10.85 -19.26 19.34
N ALA A 512 -9.59 -19.53 18.95
CA ALA A 512 -8.94 -18.92 17.80
C ALA A 512 -8.14 -19.97 17.01
N ILE A 513 -8.07 -19.82 15.69
CA ILE A 513 -7.28 -20.70 14.81
C ILE A 513 -6.07 -19.92 14.28
N ILE A 514 -4.88 -20.48 14.39
CA ILE A 514 -3.67 -19.99 13.72
C ILE A 514 -3.27 -21.03 12.67
N ALA A 515 -3.57 -20.74 11.41
CA ALA A 515 -3.14 -21.56 10.28
C ALA A 515 -1.73 -21.16 9.88
N ARG A 516 -0.72 -21.86 10.46
CA ARG A 516 0.69 -21.47 10.36
C ARG A 516 1.48 -22.35 9.42
N ARG A 517 2.04 -21.73 8.41
CA ARG A 517 3.08 -22.30 7.55
C ARG A 517 3.84 -21.20 6.82
N PRO A 518 5.18 -21.17 6.83
CA PRO A 518 5.96 -20.14 6.16
C PRO A 518 5.66 -20.04 4.67
N CYS A 519 5.66 -18.81 4.15
CA CYS A 519 5.54 -18.53 2.72
C CYS A 519 6.72 -19.16 1.95
N LEU A 520 6.43 -19.79 0.82
CA LEU A 520 7.42 -20.45 -0.03
C LEU A 520 8.44 -19.49 -0.67
N LEU A 521 8.12 -18.19 -0.71
CA LEU A 521 8.98 -17.18 -1.31
C LEU A 521 9.94 -16.53 -0.31
N ILE A 522 9.94 -16.97 0.96
CA ILE A 522 10.92 -16.52 1.95
C ILE A 522 12.29 -17.07 1.59
N LYS A 523 13.19 -16.20 1.15
CA LYS A 523 14.52 -16.58 0.65
C LYS A 523 15.40 -17.31 1.68
N ARG A 524 15.23 -17.00 2.98
CA ARG A 524 15.99 -17.63 4.08
C ARG A 524 15.52 -19.04 4.43
N ILE A 525 14.38 -19.51 3.90
CA ILE A 525 13.83 -20.85 4.15
C ILE A 525 13.98 -21.71 2.89
N LYS A 526 14.65 -22.86 3.00
CA LYS A 526 14.72 -23.82 1.90
C LYS A 526 13.49 -24.72 1.93
N HIS A 527 12.76 -24.77 0.83
CA HIS A 527 11.55 -25.58 0.65
C HIS A 527 11.78 -26.69 -0.39
N ASP A 528 12.72 -27.57 -0.13
CA ASP A 528 12.95 -28.74 -1.02
C ASP A 528 12.13 -29.94 -0.50
N ILE A 529 10.87 -30.01 -0.95
CA ILE A 529 9.92 -31.05 -0.56
C ILE A 529 9.53 -31.97 -1.74
N GLY A 530 10.34 -31.98 -2.80
CA GLY A 530 10.09 -32.79 -4.00
C GLY A 530 8.99 -32.20 -4.88
N LYS A 531 8.44 -32.98 -5.77
CA LYS A 531 7.38 -32.64 -6.71
C LYS A 531 6.31 -33.71 -6.76
N CYS A 532 5.08 -33.32 -7.06
CA CYS A 532 4.00 -34.29 -7.26
C CYS A 532 3.94 -34.74 -8.73
N THR A 533 3.42 -35.95 -8.93
CA THR A 533 3.11 -36.52 -10.25
C THR A 533 1.74 -37.19 -10.23
N VAL A 534 1.14 -37.35 -11.40
CA VAL A 534 -0.15 -38.00 -11.56
C VAL A 534 0.03 -39.39 -12.20
N ASP A 535 -0.55 -40.39 -11.57
CA ASP A 535 -0.74 -41.70 -12.17
C ASP A 535 -1.95 -41.63 -13.11
N ARG A 536 -1.70 -41.70 -14.41
CA ARG A 536 -2.76 -41.57 -15.43
C ARG A 536 -3.74 -42.73 -15.40
N ASP A 537 -3.32 -43.92 -14.97
CA ASP A 537 -4.19 -45.12 -14.93
C ASP A 537 -5.15 -45.05 -13.74
N LYS A 538 -4.69 -44.56 -12.60
CA LYS A 538 -5.51 -44.27 -11.42
C LYS A 538 -6.42 -43.06 -11.59
N CYS A 539 -6.04 -42.08 -12.42
CA CYS A 539 -6.81 -40.85 -12.60
C CYS A 539 -8.16 -41.13 -13.28
N ARG A 540 -9.25 -40.76 -12.64
CA ARG A 540 -10.65 -40.90 -13.13
C ARG A 540 -11.24 -39.62 -13.73
N SER A 541 -10.44 -38.62 -14.00
CA SER A 541 -10.87 -37.35 -14.63
C SER A 541 -11.96 -36.60 -13.84
N CYS A 542 -12.08 -36.83 -12.54
CA CYS A 542 -13.13 -36.28 -11.67
C CYS A 542 -12.92 -34.80 -11.34
N LYS A 543 -11.78 -34.21 -11.67
CA LYS A 543 -11.42 -32.81 -11.48
C LYS A 543 -11.39 -32.33 -10.00
N MET A 544 -11.45 -33.24 -9.02
CA MET A 544 -11.43 -32.88 -7.59
C MET A 544 -10.13 -32.15 -7.20
N CYS A 545 -8.99 -32.55 -7.77
CA CYS A 545 -7.70 -31.91 -7.58
C CYS A 545 -7.65 -30.47 -8.11
N LEU A 546 -8.47 -30.10 -9.09
CA LEU A 546 -8.55 -28.71 -9.59
C LEU A 546 -9.27 -27.79 -8.60
N LYS A 547 -10.14 -28.34 -7.72
CA LYS A 547 -10.84 -27.55 -6.71
C LYS A 547 -9.90 -26.94 -5.66
N VAL A 548 -8.65 -27.41 -5.57
CA VAL A 548 -7.63 -26.75 -4.74
C VAL A 548 -7.10 -25.45 -5.34
N ALA A 549 -7.53 -25.10 -6.57
CA ALA A 549 -7.15 -23.87 -7.28
C ALA A 549 -5.62 -23.69 -7.48
N CYS A 550 -4.85 -24.77 -7.57
CA CYS A 550 -3.40 -24.68 -7.75
C CYS A 550 -3.04 -24.47 -9.22
N PRO A 551 -2.28 -23.43 -9.61
CA PRO A 551 -1.90 -23.19 -11.00
C PRO A 551 -0.95 -24.27 -11.57
N ALA A 552 -0.30 -25.07 -10.71
CA ALA A 552 0.55 -26.18 -11.13
C ALA A 552 -0.23 -27.45 -11.56
N ILE A 553 -1.56 -27.53 -11.39
CA ILE A 553 -2.35 -28.69 -11.78
C ILE A 553 -3.42 -28.29 -12.79
N HIS A 554 -3.49 -29.03 -13.91
CA HIS A 554 -4.43 -28.79 -15.00
C HIS A 554 -4.90 -30.08 -15.62
N MET A 555 -5.80 -30.03 -16.59
CA MET A 555 -6.22 -31.17 -17.37
C MET A 555 -5.49 -31.19 -18.71
N LYS A 556 -4.95 -32.38 -19.10
CA LYS A 556 -4.36 -32.62 -20.40
C LYS A 556 -4.81 -34.00 -20.91
N ASP A 557 -5.30 -34.05 -22.12
CA ASP A 557 -5.83 -35.28 -22.74
C ASP A 557 -6.82 -36.04 -21.83
N GLY A 558 -7.73 -35.29 -21.19
CA GLY A 558 -8.76 -35.83 -20.31
C GLY A 558 -8.27 -36.29 -18.92
N LYS A 559 -7.01 -36.21 -18.59
CA LYS A 559 -6.42 -36.61 -17.30
C LYS A 559 -5.79 -35.39 -16.60
N ALA A 560 -5.68 -35.47 -15.28
CA ALA A 560 -4.93 -34.45 -14.54
C ALA A 560 -3.42 -34.58 -14.86
N GLU A 561 -2.76 -33.42 -14.95
CA GLU A 561 -1.31 -33.31 -15.11
C GLU A 561 -0.77 -32.25 -14.15
N VAL A 562 0.42 -32.46 -13.61
CA VAL A 562 1.12 -31.52 -12.75
C VAL A 562 2.29 -30.90 -13.52
N ASP A 563 2.27 -29.60 -13.66
CA ASP A 563 3.40 -28.85 -14.22
C ASP A 563 4.58 -28.94 -13.25
N GLN A 564 5.63 -29.63 -13.69
CA GLN A 564 6.84 -29.88 -12.90
C GLN A 564 7.69 -28.61 -12.69
N THR A 565 7.49 -27.56 -13.50
CA THR A 565 8.20 -26.27 -13.34
C THR A 565 7.59 -25.44 -12.22
N LEU A 566 6.29 -25.58 -11.99
CA LEU A 566 5.53 -24.82 -11.00
C LEU A 566 5.33 -25.58 -9.67
N CYS A 567 5.30 -26.92 -9.71
CA CYS A 567 4.97 -27.72 -8.53
C CYS A 567 6.04 -27.61 -7.43
N THR A 568 5.59 -27.43 -6.18
CA THR A 568 6.44 -27.33 -4.98
C THR A 568 6.33 -28.55 -4.06
N GLY A 569 5.55 -29.58 -4.44
CA GLY A 569 5.41 -30.83 -3.66
C GLY A 569 4.57 -30.73 -2.38
N CYS A 570 3.78 -29.70 -2.19
CA CYS A 570 2.98 -29.48 -0.97
C CYS A 570 1.87 -30.53 -0.70
N GLN A 571 1.55 -31.39 -1.68
CA GLN A 571 0.58 -32.51 -1.60
C GLN A 571 -0.89 -32.13 -1.30
N VAL A 572 -1.28 -30.86 -1.28
CA VAL A 572 -2.69 -30.47 -1.08
C VAL A 572 -3.60 -31.09 -2.15
N CYS A 573 -3.13 -31.14 -3.42
CA CYS A 573 -3.87 -31.77 -4.51
C CYS A 573 -3.91 -33.33 -4.38
N ALA A 574 -2.90 -33.94 -3.79
CA ALA A 574 -2.87 -35.37 -3.51
C ALA A 574 -3.93 -35.73 -2.47
N GLN A 575 -4.00 -35.02 -1.35
CA GLN A 575 -5.03 -35.20 -0.32
C GLN A 575 -6.46 -34.94 -0.83
N ALA A 576 -6.60 -34.08 -1.85
CA ALA A 576 -7.90 -33.83 -2.49
C ALA A 576 -8.29 -34.90 -3.52
N CYS A 577 -7.39 -35.83 -3.89
CA CYS A 577 -7.65 -36.88 -4.86
C CYS A 577 -8.30 -38.10 -4.19
N PRO A 578 -9.57 -38.43 -4.48
CA PRO A 578 -10.24 -39.60 -3.85
C PRO A 578 -9.78 -40.95 -4.43
N PHE A 579 -8.88 -40.94 -5.42
CA PHE A 579 -8.41 -42.14 -6.12
C PHE A 579 -6.91 -42.41 -5.93
N ASP A 580 -6.25 -41.66 -5.04
CA ASP A 580 -4.81 -41.72 -4.77
C ASP A 580 -3.96 -41.70 -6.06
N ALA A 581 -4.45 -40.94 -7.06
CA ALA A 581 -3.77 -40.83 -8.35
C ALA A 581 -2.62 -39.81 -8.34
N ILE A 582 -2.45 -39.04 -7.26
CA ILE A 582 -1.41 -38.00 -7.13
C ILE A 582 -0.52 -38.35 -5.93
N SER A 583 0.79 -38.44 -6.17
CA SER A 583 1.79 -38.73 -5.13
C SER A 583 3.08 -37.94 -5.37
N ARG A 584 3.99 -37.92 -4.43
CA ARG A 584 5.35 -37.41 -4.65
C ARG A 584 6.14 -38.35 -5.56
N MET A 585 7.08 -37.77 -6.32
CA MET A 585 7.93 -38.53 -7.24
C MET A 585 8.93 -39.43 -6.50
N ASP A 586 9.38 -39.07 -5.33
CA ASP A 586 10.30 -39.85 -4.47
C ASP A 586 9.62 -41.02 -3.78
N GLU A 587 8.34 -40.92 -3.46
CA GLU A 587 7.55 -42.00 -2.82
C GLU A 587 7.27 -43.16 -3.78
N ARG A 588 7.33 -42.95 -5.11
CA ARG A 588 7.12 -43.99 -6.14
C ARG A 588 8.35 -44.86 -6.46
N LYS A 589 9.53 -44.46 -6.00
CA LYS A 589 10.75 -45.25 -6.21
C LYS A 589 10.90 -46.41 -5.25
N GLY A 590 9.96 -46.61 -4.32
CA GLY A 590 9.93 -47.68 -3.33
C GLY A 590 8.87 -48.77 -3.57
N GLU A 591 8.09 -48.70 -4.68
CA GLU A 591 7.25 -49.77 -5.21
C GLU A 591 7.89 -50.32 -6.51
#